data_49aa266af8b2eab9b94240d539b34ec2
#
_entry.id   49aa266af8b2eab9b94240d539b34ec2
#
_cell.length_a   1.000
_cell.length_b   1.000
_cell.length_c   1.000
_cell.angle_alpha   90.00
_cell.angle_beta   90.00
_cell.angle_gamma   90.00
#
_symmetry.space_group_name_H-M   'P 1'
#
loop_
_entity.id
_entity.type
_entity.pdbx_description
1 polymer ?
#
loop_
_entity_poly.entity_id
_entity_poly.type
_entity_poly.pdbx_seq_one_letter_code
_entity_poly.pdbx_strand_id
1 'polypeptide(L)'
;MTMVATEELLLPSQEALLQRLQHLACYGQQLVLLQGQVGAGKTRLLTALANVLDEHNLALVSCPQHADAAEIRRKLLIQLLPDPLFDDEQPLADTLLRYLGEMRKPIHILIDDADNMPLVLWAECLLLTQLQARGEPITLTCSVSPEFAEQLQLQLPKAQKQQVLPVKLEPLSLAEREGLYQTLLTRSAVHTFTPRAIVVKQLERQQGTPAEVLALLELALNGEPPRPRVFPWKTLLMSSLAVLSCLALLSWYLLRSTEPLPELTKSALVLEHRTSPLSQFAER
;
A
#
# COMPACT_ATOMS: atom_id res chain seq x y z
N MET A 1 25.47 -8.22 14.51
CA MET A 1 24.30 -9.08 14.38
C MET A 1 24.28 -9.57 12.94
N THR A 2 24.80 -10.77 12.69
CA THR A 2 25.01 -11.32 11.35
C THR A 2 23.66 -11.73 10.80
N MET A 3 23.19 -11.03 9.77
CA MET A 3 22.07 -11.49 8.95
C MET A 3 22.49 -12.85 8.36
N VAL A 4 21.95 -13.93 8.89
CA VAL A 4 22.04 -15.24 8.24
C VAL A 4 21.39 -15.07 6.89
N ALA A 5 22.18 -15.20 5.83
CA ALA A 5 21.68 -15.22 4.46
C ALA A 5 20.60 -16.30 4.41
N THR A 6 19.36 -15.85 4.32
CA THR A 6 18.20 -16.73 4.18
C THR A 6 18.25 -17.25 2.76
N GLU A 7 18.97 -18.37 2.52
CA GLU A 7 18.73 -19.16 1.33
C GLU A 7 17.24 -19.31 1.14
N GLU A 8 16.79 -19.12 -0.08
CA GLU A 8 15.41 -18.98 -0.50
C GLU A 8 14.54 -20.18 -0.08
N LEU A 9 14.08 -20.17 1.15
CA LEU A 9 13.14 -21.18 1.63
C LEU A 9 11.73 -20.75 1.23
N LEU A 10 11.32 -21.07 0.03
CA LEU A 10 9.90 -20.98 -0.33
C LEU A 10 9.13 -22.11 0.33
N LEU A 11 7.93 -21.82 0.79
CA LEU A 11 7.02 -22.81 1.32
C LEU A 11 6.27 -23.49 0.16
N PRO A 12 5.73 -24.72 0.35
CA PRO A 12 5.10 -25.46 -0.75
C PRO A 12 4.00 -24.70 -1.47
N SER A 13 3.17 -23.93 -0.75
CA SER A 13 2.15 -23.07 -1.37
C SER A 13 2.77 -21.93 -2.20
N GLN A 14 3.87 -21.36 -1.74
CA GLN A 14 4.61 -20.31 -2.46
C GLN A 14 5.35 -20.87 -3.67
N GLU A 15 5.90 -22.08 -3.59
CA GLU A 15 6.50 -22.78 -4.71
C GLU A 15 5.50 -23.07 -5.83
N ALA A 16 4.32 -23.59 -5.49
CA ALA A 16 3.25 -23.80 -6.46
C ALA A 16 2.81 -22.51 -7.12
N LEU A 17 2.76 -21.41 -6.35
CA LEU A 17 2.44 -20.08 -6.87
C LEU A 17 3.56 -19.55 -7.78
N LEU A 18 4.84 -19.75 -7.43
CA LEU A 18 5.99 -19.39 -8.26
C LEU A 18 5.94 -20.07 -9.62
N GLN A 19 5.67 -21.38 -9.66
CA GLN A 19 5.53 -22.13 -10.93
C GLN A 19 4.38 -21.57 -11.78
N ARG A 20 3.26 -21.19 -11.16
CA ARG A 20 2.15 -20.54 -11.85
C ARG A 20 2.54 -19.18 -12.41
N LEU A 21 3.25 -18.36 -11.63
CA LEU A 21 3.72 -17.04 -12.06
C LEU A 21 4.73 -17.16 -13.20
N GLN A 22 5.65 -18.14 -13.14
CA GLN A 22 6.59 -18.43 -14.20
C GLN A 22 5.86 -18.80 -15.50
N HIS A 23 4.85 -19.66 -15.43
CA HIS A 23 4.02 -20.00 -16.58
C HIS A 23 3.31 -18.78 -17.18
N LEU A 24 2.75 -17.90 -16.32
CA LEU A 24 2.13 -16.67 -16.76
C LEU A 24 3.12 -15.68 -17.36
N ALA A 25 4.35 -15.62 -16.85
CA ALA A 25 5.42 -14.80 -17.41
C ALA A 25 5.86 -15.26 -18.80
N CYS A 26 5.91 -16.59 -19.04
CA CYS A 26 6.33 -17.15 -20.31
C CYS A 26 5.22 -17.14 -21.39
N TYR A 27 3.97 -17.32 -21.01
CA TYR A 27 2.87 -17.56 -21.96
C TYR A 27 1.69 -16.61 -21.83
N GLY A 28 1.69 -15.76 -20.80
CA GLY A 28 0.64 -14.78 -20.58
C GLY A 28 0.76 -13.55 -21.47
N GLN A 29 -0.34 -12.84 -21.63
CA GLN A 29 -0.38 -11.55 -22.35
C GLN A 29 -1.02 -10.46 -21.47
N GLN A 30 -1.17 -10.74 -20.18
CA GLN A 30 -1.84 -9.87 -19.23
C GLN A 30 -0.84 -9.34 -18.20
N LEU A 31 -1.12 -8.17 -17.66
CA LEU A 31 -0.44 -7.68 -16.48
C LEU A 31 -0.88 -8.51 -15.28
N VAL A 32 0.05 -9.25 -14.69
CA VAL A 32 -0.22 -10.03 -13.47
C VAL A 32 -0.18 -9.12 -12.25
N LEU A 33 -1.27 -9.10 -11.50
CA LEU A 33 -1.41 -8.32 -10.28
C LEU A 33 -1.30 -9.24 -9.07
N LEU A 34 -0.08 -9.40 -8.53
CA LEU A 34 0.19 -10.23 -7.36
C LEU A 34 -0.32 -9.53 -6.09
N GLN A 35 -1.43 -10.01 -5.54
CA GLN A 35 -2.08 -9.45 -4.37
C GLN A 35 -1.67 -10.19 -3.10
N GLY A 36 -1.33 -9.46 -2.05
CA GLY A 36 -1.03 -10.08 -0.77
C GLY A 36 -0.89 -9.05 0.34
N GLN A 37 -1.23 -9.46 1.55
CA GLN A 37 -1.10 -8.62 2.75
C GLN A 37 0.35 -8.18 2.98
N VAL A 38 0.53 -7.14 3.77
CA VAL A 38 1.86 -6.72 4.23
C VAL A 38 2.50 -7.88 4.99
N GLY A 39 3.76 -8.21 4.65
CA GLY A 39 4.46 -9.34 5.26
C GLY A 39 4.08 -10.73 4.72
N ALA A 40 3.23 -10.83 3.70
CA ALA A 40 2.88 -12.11 3.05
C ALA A 40 4.04 -12.72 2.24
N GLY A 41 5.07 -11.94 1.90
CA GLY A 41 6.23 -12.40 1.16
C GLY A 41 6.20 -12.08 -0.34
N LYS A 42 5.45 -11.06 -0.76
CA LYS A 42 5.37 -10.60 -2.16
C LYS A 42 6.74 -10.33 -2.78
N THR A 43 7.54 -9.49 -2.14
CA THR A 43 8.92 -9.16 -2.56
C THR A 43 9.77 -10.40 -2.76
N ARG A 44 9.69 -11.34 -1.81
CA ARG A 44 10.43 -12.60 -1.88
C ARG A 44 10.00 -13.45 -3.07
N LEU A 45 8.71 -13.52 -3.34
CA LEU A 45 8.17 -14.27 -4.47
C LEU A 45 8.56 -13.62 -5.80
N LEU A 46 8.56 -12.29 -5.90
CA LEU A 46 9.05 -11.57 -7.09
C LEU A 46 10.55 -11.79 -7.31
N THR A 47 11.36 -11.78 -6.24
CA THR A 47 12.79 -12.08 -6.33
C THR A 47 13.02 -13.53 -6.80
N ALA A 48 12.26 -14.48 -6.25
CA ALA A 48 12.33 -15.87 -6.70
C ALA A 48 11.90 -16.03 -8.18
N LEU A 49 10.87 -15.29 -8.61
CA LEU A 49 10.43 -15.27 -10.00
C LEU A 49 11.52 -14.69 -10.91
N ALA A 50 12.21 -13.62 -10.47
CA ALA A 50 13.33 -13.06 -11.21
C ALA A 50 14.47 -14.08 -11.42
N ASN A 51 14.74 -14.91 -10.41
CA ASN A 51 15.81 -15.91 -10.46
C ASN A 51 15.47 -17.10 -11.38
N VAL A 52 14.19 -17.43 -11.59
CA VAL A 52 13.79 -18.54 -12.48
C VAL A 52 13.51 -18.09 -13.93
N LEU A 53 13.52 -16.78 -14.20
CA LEU A 53 13.32 -16.18 -15.52
C LEU A 53 14.66 -15.78 -16.18
N ASP A 54 15.70 -16.60 -16.06
CA ASP A 54 17.07 -16.36 -16.56
C ASP A 54 17.13 -16.22 -18.10
N GLU A 55 16.19 -16.81 -18.83
CA GLU A 55 16.05 -16.69 -20.28
C GLU A 55 15.37 -15.38 -20.72
N HIS A 56 14.92 -14.54 -19.79
CA HIS A 56 14.25 -13.27 -20.10
C HIS A 56 15.21 -12.08 -19.96
N ASN A 57 14.90 -11.00 -20.70
CA ASN A 57 15.42 -9.68 -20.41
C ASN A 57 14.55 -9.08 -19.31
N LEU A 58 15.08 -9.02 -18.10
CA LEU A 58 14.32 -8.80 -16.89
C LEU A 58 14.67 -7.47 -16.24
N ALA A 59 13.65 -6.75 -15.78
CA ALA A 59 13.80 -5.62 -14.88
C ALA A 59 13.00 -5.85 -13.59
N LEU A 60 13.61 -5.65 -12.43
CA LEU A 60 12.97 -5.68 -11.12
C LEU A 60 13.16 -4.33 -10.41
N VAL A 61 12.07 -3.65 -10.13
CA VAL A 61 12.07 -2.34 -9.47
C VAL A 61 11.08 -2.32 -8.32
N SER A 62 11.50 -1.79 -7.17
CA SER A 62 10.60 -1.47 -6.06
C SER A 62 10.23 0.01 -6.10
N CYS A 63 8.95 0.32 -5.87
CA CYS A 63 8.41 1.66 -5.84
C CYS A 63 8.38 2.18 -4.40
N PRO A 64 9.30 3.08 -4.00
CA PRO A 64 9.22 3.73 -2.69
C PRO A 64 8.03 4.69 -2.62
N GLN A 65 7.64 5.05 -1.40
CA GLN A 65 6.63 6.09 -1.21
C GLN A 65 7.07 7.40 -1.89
N HIS A 66 6.16 8.04 -2.60
CA HIS A 66 6.42 9.27 -3.38
C HIS A 66 7.44 9.10 -4.52
N ALA A 67 7.53 7.90 -5.10
CA ALA A 67 8.38 7.67 -6.26
C ALA A 67 7.95 8.55 -7.45
N ASP A 68 8.93 9.17 -8.10
CA ASP A 68 8.72 9.90 -9.34
C ASP A 68 8.66 8.94 -10.54
N ALA A 69 7.82 9.29 -11.53
CA ALA A 69 7.65 8.48 -12.72
C ALA A 69 8.95 8.37 -13.54
N ALA A 70 9.71 9.44 -13.68
CA ALA A 70 10.98 9.45 -14.39
C ALA A 70 12.02 8.55 -13.69
N GLU A 71 12.07 8.57 -12.34
CA GLU A 71 12.97 7.71 -11.58
C GLU A 71 12.66 6.22 -11.81
N ILE A 72 11.38 5.84 -11.79
CA ILE A 72 10.98 4.44 -12.02
C ILE A 72 11.28 4.02 -13.46
N ARG A 73 10.97 4.87 -14.46
CA ARG A 73 11.30 4.60 -15.86
C ARG A 73 12.80 4.39 -16.04
N ARG A 74 13.61 5.27 -15.45
CA ARG A 74 15.09 5.15 -15.49
C ARG A 74 15.55 3.83 -14.91
N LYS A 75 15.07 3.42 -13.75
CA LYS A 75 15.43 2.15 -13.10
C LYS A 75 15.06 0.93 -13.95
N LEU A 76 13.93 0.96 -14.64
CA LEU A 76 13.49 -0.07 -15.54
C LEU A 76 14.35 -0.11 -16.81
N LEU A 77 14.57 1.03 -17.44
CA LEU A 77 15.29 1.14 -18.71
C LEU A 77 16.78 0.77 -18.58
N ILE A 78 17.44 1.15 -17.48
CA ILE A 78 18.84 0.76 -17.22
C ILE A 78 19.01 -0.75 -17.16
N GLN A 79 18.00 -1.49 -16.66
CA GLN A 79 18.07 -2.94 -16.57
C GLN A 79 17.73 -3.64 -17.92
N LEU A 80 16.84 -3.02 -18.71
CA LEU A 80 16.34 -3.61 -19.95
C LEU A 80 17.23 -3.29 -21.17
N LEU A 81 17.82 -2.09 -21.21
CA LEU A 81 18.54 -1.58 -22.37
C LEU A 81 20.05 -1.80 -22.23
N PRO A 82 20.75 -2.22 -23.28
CA PRO A 82 22.20 -2.37 -23.26
C PRO A 82 22.92 -1.00 -23.26
N ASP A 83 22.28 0.04 -23.83
CA ASP A 83 22.81 1.41 -23.86
C ASP A 83 21.96 2.30 -22.95
N PRO A 84 22.56 2.99 -21.95
CA PRO A 84 21.86 3.85 -21.04
C PRO A 84 21.48 5.23 -21.59
N LEU A 85 21.70 5.51 -22.87
CA LEU A 85 21.35 6.79 -23.51
C LEU A 85 19.88 6.85 -23.90
N PHE A 86 19.03 7.14 -22.94
CA PHE A 86 17.59 7.33 -23.14
C PHE A 86 17.09 8.57 -22.35
N ASP A 87 15.93 9.05 -22.76
CA ASP A 87 15.20 10.14 -22.09
C ASP A 87 14.15 9.51 -21.14
N ASP A 88 14.31 9.69 -19.83
CA ASP A 88 13.43 9.15 -18.79
C ASP A 88 12.12 9.94 -18.61
N GLU A 89 12.01 11.10 -19.25
CA GLU A 89 10.75 11.84 -19.32
C GLU A 89 9.79 11.26 -20.38
N GLN A 90 10.32 10.50 -21.35
CA GLN A 90 9.49 9.85 -22.36
C GLN A 90 8.79 8.59 -21.81
N PRO A 91 7.56 8.28 -22.31
CA PRO A 91 6.86 7.06 -21.95
C PRO A 91 7.69 5.78 -22.24
N LEU A 92 7.57 4.79 -21.35
CA LEU A 92 8.29 3.50 -21.49
C LEU A 92 8.04 2.83 -22.85
N ALA A 93 6.78 2.88 -23.33
CA ALA A 93 6.41 2.27 -24.61
C ALA A 93 7.18 2.90 -25.78
N ASP A 94 7.29 4.23 -25.83
CA ASP A 94 7.96 4.96 -26.91
C ASP A 94 9.47 4.67 -26.91
N THR A 95 10.05 4.61 -25.73
CA THR A 95 11.48 4.28 -25.57
C THR A 95 11.74 2.83 -25.94
N LEU A 96 10.98 1.88 -25.41
CA LEU A 96 11.18 0.45 -25.70
C LEU A 96 10.96 0.13 -27.18
N LEU A 97 9.96 0.73 -27.86
CA LEU A 97 9.71 0.51 -29.29
C LEU A 97 10.93 0.78 -30.16
N ARG A 98 11.80 1.75 -29.80
CA ARG A 98 13.03 2.06 -30.54
C ARG A 98 14.06 0.94 -30.43
N TYR A 99 14.08 0.21 -29.31
CA TYR A 99 15.09 -0.80 -29.00
C TYR A 99 14.60 -2.25 -29.16
N LEU A 100 13.29 -2.47 -29.41
CA LEU A 100 12.73 -3.84 -29.53
C LEU A 100 13.41 -4.70 -30.58
N GLY A 101 13.90 -4.10 -31.68
CA GLY A 101 14.62 -4.78 -32.72
C GLY A 101 15.97 -5.35 -32.28
N GLU A 102 16.60 -4.77 -31.27
CA GLU A 102 17.91 -5.14 -30.74
C GLU A 102 17.83 -6.18 -29.62
N MET A 103 16.68 -6.26 -28.94
CA MET A 103 16.47 -7.19 -27.85
C MET A 103 16.35 -8.62 -28.34
N ARG A 104 17.13 -9.54 -27.74
CA ARG A 104 17.18 -10.94 -28.15
C ARG A 104 16.33 -11.87 -27.32
N LYS A 105 16.03 -11.51 -26.09
CA LYS A 105 15.25 -12.30 -25.12
C LYS A 105 13.86 -11.69 -24.93
N PRO A 106 12.84 -12.49 -24.56
CA PRO A 106 11.55 -11.96 -24.12
C PRO A 106 11.72 -10.97 -22.94
N ILE A 107 10.86 -9.99 -22.87
CA ILE A 107 10.94 -8.96 -21.82
C ILE A 107 9.95 -9.27 -20.71
N HIS A 108 10.43 -9.30 -19.47
CA HIS A 108 9.58 -9.38 -18.29
C HIS A 108 9.91 -8.27 -17.31
N ILE A 109 8.89 -7.53 -16.85
CA ILE A 109 9.04 -6.42 -15.93
C ILE A 109 8.37 -6.78 -14.59
N LEU A 110 9.14 -6.68 -13.51
CA LEU A 110 8.70 -6.91 -12.15
C LEU A 110 8.68 -5.59 -11.39
N ILE A 111 7.53 -5.24 -10.83
CA ILE A 111 7.38 -4.01 -10.04
C ILE A 111 6.87 -4.38 -8.64
N ASP A 112 7.71 -4.16 -7.64
CA ASP A 112 7.35 -4.39 -6.24
C ASP A 112 6.81 -3.12 -5.59
N ASP A 113 5.89 -3.28 -4.63
CA ASP A 113 5.18 -2.19 -3.95
C ASP A 113 4.53 -1.19 -4.92
N ALA A 114 3.92 -1.73 -5.99
CA ALA A 114 3.31 -0.93 -7.05
C ALA A 114 2.11 -0.08 -6.59
N ASP A 115 1.62 -0.27 -5.36
CA ASP A 115 0.67 0.64 -4.71
C ASP A 115 1.16 2.09 -4.70
N ASN A 116 2.48 2.29 -4.62
CA ASN A 116 3.11 3.60 -4.59
C ASN A 116 3.40 4.18 -5.99
N MET A 117 3.12 3.41 -7.04
CA MET A 117 3.43 3.81 -8.41
C MET A 117 2.50 4.92 -8.91
N PRO A 118 3.02 5.99 -9.54
CA PRO A 118 2.20 7.04 -10.16
C PRO A 118 1.22 6.48 -11.20
N LEU A 119 0.01 7.05 -11.27
CA LEU A 119 -1.05 6.58 -12.19
C LEU A 119 -0.63 6.60 -13.67
N VAL A 120 0.25 7.54 -14.06
CA VAL A 120 0.76 7.59 -15.43
C VAL A 120 1.51 6.31 -15.80
N LEU A 121 2.29 5.75 -14.87
CA LEU A 121 3.02 4.50 -15.11
C LEU A 121 2.10 3.28 -15.17
N TRP A 122 0.98 3.27 -14.44
CA TRP A 122 -0.04 2.22 -14.59
C TRP A 122 -0.59 2.18 -16.02
N ALA A 123 -0.87 3.36 -16.61
CA ALA A 123 -1.32 3.45 -17.99
C ALA A 123 -0.24 2.96 -18.96
N GLU A 124 1.03 3.31 -18.73
CA GLU A 124 2.16 2.82 -19.54
C GLU A 124 2.35 1.32 -19.42
N CYS A 125 2.26 0.74 -18.22
CA CYS A 125 2.33 -0.70 -17.99
C CYS A 125 1.22 -1.46 -18.75
N LEU A 126 0.00 -0.94 -18.77
CA LEU A 126 -1.10 -1.51 -19.55
C LEU A 126 -0.84 -1.41 -21.06
N LEU A 127 -0.25 -0.33 -21.56
CA LEU A 127 0.16 -0.20 -22.96
C LEU A 127 1.26 -1.19 -23.32
N LEU A 128 2.23 -1.41 -22.44
CA LEU A 128 3.32 -2.35 -22.67
C LEU A 128 2.83 -3.80 -22.90
N THR A 129 1.74 -4.22 -22.22
CA THR A 129 1.17 -5.57 -22.44
C THR A 129 0.63 -5.77 -23.87
N GLN A 130 0.40 -4.69 -24.63
CA GLN A 130 -0.07 -4.75 -26.00
C GLN A 130 1.09 -4.77 -27.02
N LEU A 131 2.31 -4.58 -26.56
CA LEU A 131 3.50 -4.58 -27.39
C LEU A 131 4.12 -5.99 -27.46
N GLN A 132 4.82 -6.25 -28.57
CA GLN A 132 5.55 -7.48 -28.78
C GLN A 132 7.00 -7.17 -29.12
N ALA A 133 7.91 -7.88 -28.49
CA ALA A 133 9.32 -7.88 -28.80
C ALA A 133 9.63 -9.14 -29.62
N ARG A 134 9.88 -8.99 -30.92
CA ARG A 134 10.14 -10.12 -31.88
C ARG A 134 9.04 -11.18 -31.93
N GLY A 135 7.80 -10.79 -31.76
CA GLY A 135 6.65 -11.70 -31.76
C GLY A 135 6.31 -12.28 -30.38
N GLU A 136 7.16 -12.04 -29.37
CA GLU A 136 6.88 -12.40 -27.97
C GLU A 136 6.26 -11.21 -27.22
N PRO A 137 5.24 -11.43 -26.38
CA PRO A 137 4.62 -10.35 -25.61
C PRO A 137 5.56 -9.80 -24.54
N ILE A 138 5.45 -8.51 -24.27
CA ILE A 138 6.06 -7.92 -23.07
C ILE A 138 5.14 -8.24 -21.89
N THR A 139 5.67 -8.95 -20.91
CA THR A 139 4.91 -9.39 -19.74
C THR A 139 5.30 -8.62 -18.49
N LEU A 140 4.32 -8.38 -17.61
CA LEU A 140 4.52 -7.60 -16.39
C LEU A 140 3.90 -8.31 -15.19
N THR A 141 4.58 -8.23 -14.04
CA THR A 141 4.05 -8.67 -12.74
C THR A 141 4.26 -7.56 -11.72
N CYS A 142 3.16 -7.03 -11.18
CA CYS A 142 3.16 -5.98 -10.17
C CYS A 142 2.68 -6.53 -8.83
N SER A 143 3.41 -6.31 -7.74
CA SER A 143 2.92 -6.63 -6.40
C SER A 143 2.13 -5.46 -5.82
N VAL A 144 1.00 -5.77 -5.20
CA VAL A 144 0.10 -4.79 -4.60
C VAL A 144 -0.57 -5.32 -3.33
N SER A 145 -1.14 -4.42 -2.53
CA SER A 145 -2.07 -4.77 -1.46
C SER A 145 -3.43 -5.21 -2.03
N PRO A 146 -4.19 -6.03 -1.31
CA PRO A 146 -5.54 -6.41 -1.73
C PRO A 146 -6.47 -5.21 -1.91
N GLU A 147 -6.35 -4.22 -1.01
CA GLU A 147 -7.16 -2.99 -1.01
C GLU A 147 -6.91 -2.16 -2.27
N PHE A 148 -5.64 -1.98 -2.65
CA PHE A 148 -5.28 -1.28 -3.88
C PHE A 148 -5.76 -2.02 -5.13
N ALA A 149 -5.62 -3.34 -5.15
CA ALA A 149 -6.08 -4.16 -6.26
C ALA A 149 -7.60 -4.02 -6.51
N GLU A 150 -8.41 -4.00 -5.45
CA GLU A 150 -9.85 -3.77 -5.54
C GLU A 150 -10.16 -2.37 -6.09
N GLN A 151 -9.49 -1.34 -5.58
CA GLN A 151 -9.64 0.04 -6.05
C GLN A 151 -9.27 0.17 -7.53
N LEU A 152 -8.14 -0.40 -7.94
CA LEU A 152 -7.69 -0.41 -9.33
C LEU A 152 -8.72 -1.09 -10.23
N GLN A 153 -9.23 -2.24 -9.84
CA GLN A 153 -10.25 -2.96 -10.60
C GLN A 153 -11.56 -2.18 -10.72
N LEU A 154 -11.94 -1.39 -9.72
CA LEU A 154 -13.13 -0.54 -9.79
C LEU A 154 -12.94 0.62 -10.77
N GLN A 155 -11.76 1.22 -10.80
CA GLN A 155 -11.45 2.40 -11.62
C GLN A 155 -11.16 2.08 -13.09
N LEU A 156 -10.66 0.88 -13.39
CA LEU A 156 -10.30 0.51 -14.76
C LEU A 156 -11.55 0.37 -15.65
N PRO A 157 -11.50 0.88 -16.90
CA PRO A 157 -12.50 0.61 -17.94
C PRO A 157 -12.61 -0.89 -18.23
N LYS A 158 -13.80 -1.35 -18.68
CA LYS A 158 -14.06 -2.78 -18.94
C LYS A 158 -13.03 -3.44 -19.87
N ALA A 159 -12.58 -2.73 -20.91
CA ALA A 159 -11.57 -3.24 -21.85
C ALA A 159 -10.22 -3.46 -21.16
N GLN A 160 -9.79 -2.58 -20.28
CA GLN A 160 -8.51 -2.68 -19.56
C GLN A 160 -8.57 -3.70 -18.43
N LYS A 161 -9.75 -3.96 -17.83
CA LYS A 161 -9.90 -5.04 -16.84
C LYS A 161 -9.51 -6.41 -17.38
N GLN A 162 -9.72 -6.67 -18.67
CA GLN A 162 -9.35 -7.92 -19.31
C GLN A 162 -7.83 -8.07 -19.50
N GLN A 163 -7.09 -6.96 -19.43
CA GLN A 163 -5.63 -6.95 -19.53
C GLN A 163 -4.93 -7.21 -18.20
N VAL A 164 -5.69 -7.23 -17.09
CA VAL A 164 -5.15 -7.42 -15.74
C VAL A 164 -5.61 -8.75 -15.17
N LEU A 165 -4.66 -9.59 -14.79
CA LEU A 165 -4.91 -10.89 -14.16
C LEU A 165 -4.58 -10.82 -12.66
N PRO A 166 -5.59 -10.80 -11.78
CA PRO A 166 -5.35 -10.84 -10.35
C PRO A 166 -4.91 -12.24 -9.90
N VAL A 167 -3.80 -12.30 -9.18
CA VAL A 167 -3.26 -13.52 -8.58
C VAL A 167 -3.08 -13.27 -7.09
N LYS A 168 -3.75 -14.05 -6.25
CA LYS A 168 -3.70 -13.89 -4.79
C LYS A 168 -2.59 -14.74 -4.20
N LEU A 169 -1.84 -14.14 -3.29
CA LEU A 169 -0.95 -14.84 -2.38
C LEU A 169 -1.75 -15.16 -1.12
N GLU A 170 -2.18 -16.42 -1.02
CA GLU A 170 -3.02 -16.89 0.08
C GLU A 170 -2.24 -16.92 1.41
N PRO A 171 -2.92 -16.72 2.54
CA PRO A 171 -2.32 -16.89 3.85
C PRO A 171 -1.80 -18.30 4.05
N LEU A 172 -0.69 -18.45 4.78
CA LEU A 172 -0.11 -19.74 5.12
C LEU A 172 -1.09 -20.59 5.96
N SER A 173 -1.23 -21.84 5.63
CA SER A 173 -1.91 -22.84 6.47
C SER A 173 -1.23 -22.97 7.83
N LEU A 174 -1.93 -23.47 8.85
CA LEU A 174 -1.33 -23.69 10.17
C LEU A 174 -0.11 -24.62 10.08
N ALA A 175 -0.18 -25.67 9.26
CA ALA A 175 0.92 -26.60 9.05
C ALA A 175 2.16 -25.92 8.45
N GLU A 176 1.98 -25.03 7.47
CA GLU A 176 3.08 -24.25 6.88
C GLU A 176 3.67 -23.25 7.87
N ARG A 177 2.84 -22.60 8.71
CA ARG A 177 3.30 -21.72 9.78
C ARG A 177 4.13 -22.46 10.82
N GLU A 178 3.67 -23.64 11.25
CA GLU A 178 4.43 -24.51 12.16
C GLU A 178 5.75 -24.96 11.53
N GLY A 179 5.72 -25.43 10.28
CA GLY A 179 6.90 -25.84 9.53
C GLY A 179 7.91 -24.72 9.37
N LEU A 180 7.45 -23.50 9.01
CA LEU A 180 8.30 -22.32 8.91
C LEU A 180 8.93 -21.95 10.26
N TYR A 181 8.15 -21.92 11.34
CA TYR A 181 8.64 -21.64 12.69
C TYR A 181 9.73 -22.64 13.10
N GLN A 182 9.49 -23.94 12.91
CA GLN A 182 10.46 -24.98 13.28
C GLN A 182 11.75 -24.90 12.43
N THR A 183 11.63 -24.64 11.13
CA THR A 183 12.78 -24.50 10.25
C THR A 183 13.64 -23.31 10.66
N LEU A 184 13.01 -22.17 10.93
CA LEU A 184 13.72 -20.96 11.35
C LEU A 184 14.34 -21.11 12.74
N LEU A 185 13.65 -21.77 13.67
CA LEU A 185 14.17 -22.09 14.99
C LEU A 185 15.41 -22.98 14.91
N THR A 186 15.37 -24.03 14.09
CA THR A 186 16.52 -24.92 13.86
C THR A 186 17.70 -24.18 13.27
N ARG A 187 17.47 -23.27 12.34
CA ARG A 187 18.53 -22.44 11.73
C ARG A 187 19.13 -21.41 12.71
N SER A 188 18.34 -20.96 13.69
CA SER A 188 18.84 -20.00 14.68
C SER A 188 19.86 -20.61 15.65
N ALA A 189 19.97 -21.93 15.71
CA ALA A 189 20.80 -22.69 16.65
C ALA A 189 20.59 -22.33 18.14
N VAL A 190 19.45 -21.67 18.45
CA VAL A 190 19.09 -21.25 19.81
C VAL A 190 17.94 -22.12 20.32
N HIS A 191 18.07 -22.61 21.54
CA HIS A 191 17.01 -23.34 22.21
C HIS A 191 16.04 -22.37 22.88
N THR A 192 14.77 -22.42 22.48
CA THR A 192 13.70 -21.65 23.14
C THR A 192 13.09 -22.46 24.28
N PHE A 193 12.82 -21.80 25.41
CA PHE A 193 12.09 -22.41 26.53
C PHE A 193 10.57 -22.41 26.36
N THR A 194 10.07 -21.89 25.24
CA THR A 194 8.62 -21.78 25.00
C THR A 194 8.04 -23.14 24.63
N PRO A 195 7.08 -23.69 25.41
CA PRO A 195 6.44 -24.95 25.11
C PRO A 195 5.73 -24.92 23.74
N ARG A 196 5.84 -26.01 22.97
CA ARG A 196 5.24 -26.13 21.64
C ARG A 196 3.74 -25.78 21.62
N ALA A 197 2.98 -26.22 22.65
CA ALA A 197 1.55 -25.94 22.76
C ALA A 197 1.22 -24.44 22.81
N ILE A 198 2.10 -23.64 23.42
CA ILE A 198 1.96 -22.17 23.46
C ILE A 198 2.25 -21.58 22.08
N VAL A 199 3.29 -22.05 21.41
CA VAL A 199 3.65 -21.60 20.05
C VAL A 199 2.51 -21.89 19.08
N VAL A 200 1.99 -23.11 19.05
CA VAL A 200 0.85 -23.51 18.17
C VAL A 200 -0.35 -22.61 18.41
N LYS A 201 -0.72 -22.38 19.67
CA LYS A 201 -1.84 -21.49 20.02
C LYS A 201 -1.62 -20.05 19.59
N GLN A 202 -0.37 -19.56 19.56
CA GLN A 202 -0.05 -18.24 19.04
C GLN A 202 -0.12 -18.20 17.51
N LEU A 203 0.39 -19.23 16.84
CA LEU A 203 0.31 -19.38 15.38
C LEU A 203 -1.15 -19.46 14.89
N GLU A 204 -2.05 -20.14 15.62
CA GLU A 204 -3.47 -20.17 15.30
C GLU A 204 -4.15 -18.80 15.30
N ARG A 205 -3.66 -17.87 16.14
CA ARG A 205 -4.22 -16.51 16.27
C ARG A 205 -3.71 -15.52 15.23
N GLN A 206 -2.68 -15.89 14.47
CA GLN A 206 -2.11 -15.06 13.42
C GLN A 206 -2.99 -15.07 12.17
N GLN A 207 -2.86 -14.02 11.35
CA GLN A 207 -3.53 -13.92 10.06
C GLN A 207 -2.94 -14.87 9.01
N GLY A 208 -1.73 -15.41 9.27
CA GLY A 208 -1.08 -16.38 8.39
C GLY A 208 -0.01 -15.77 7.49
N THR A 209 0.56 -14.64 7.85
CA THR A 209 1.68 -14.09 7.10
C THR A 209 3.03 -14.64 7.61
N PRO A 210 4.03 -14.87 6.72
CA PRO A 210 5.38 -15.24 7.12
C PRO A 210 6.01 -14.25 8.11
N ALA A 211 5.73 -12.95 7.97
CA ALA A 211 6.25 -11.93 8.87
C ALA A 211 5.75 -12.08 10.30
N GLU A 212 4.50 -12.53 10.51
CA GLU A 212 3.98 -12.81 11.85
C GLU A 212 4.67 -14.00 12.50
N VAL A 213 5.01 -15.03 11.71
CA VAL A 213 5.77 -16.19 12.20
C VAL A 213 7.18 -15.79 12.62
N LEU A 214 7.85 -14.96 11.81
CA LEU A 214 9.16 -14.38 12.14
C LEU A 214 9.11 -13.54 13.42
N ALA A 215 8.14 -12.66 13.55
CA ALA A 215 7.95 -11.83 14.74
C ALA A 215 7.72 -12.69 16.02
N LEU A 216 6.95 -13.77 15.89
CA LEU A 216 6.75 -14.70 17.00
C LEU A 216 8.05 -15.41 17.39
N LEU A 217 8.86 -15.81 16.42
CA LEU A 217 10.16 -16.42 16.65
C LEU A 217 11.12 -15.45 17.36
N GLU A 218 11.20 -14.20 16.88
CA GLU A 218 12.03 -13.17 17.51
C GLU A 218 11.64 -12.92 18.97
N LEU A 219 10.35 -12.86 19.28
CA LEU A 219 9.86 -12.75 20.66
C LEU A 219 10.26 -13.96 21.49
N ALA A 220 10.18 -15.17 20.93
CA ALA A 220 10.57 -16.39 21.62
C ALA A 220 12.09 -16.48 21.89
N LEU A 221 12.91 -15.98 20.95
CA LEU A 221 14.38 -15.94 21.07
C LEU A 221 14.85 -14.87 22.07
N ASN A 222 14.18 -13.73 22.12
CA ASN A 222 14.52 -12.64 23.04
C ASN A 222 14.01 -12.88 24.47
N GLY A 223 13.30 -13.98 24.74
CA GLY A 223 12.75 -14.30 26.05
C GLY A 223 11.61 -13.38 26.50
N GLU A 224 11.13 -12.49 25.65
CA GLU A 224 9.94 -11.68 25.93
C GLU A 224 8.67 -12.47 25.66
N PRO A 225 7.74 -12.58 26.63
CA PRO A 225 6.44 -13.18 26.34
C PRO A 225 5.73 -12.34 25.27
N PRO A 226 5.06 -12.97 24.30
CA PRO A 226 4.30 -12.26 23.28
C PRO A 226 3.28 -11.36 23.97
N ARG A 227 3.47 -10.05 23.86
CA ARG A 227 2.55 -9.07 24.44
C ARG A 227 1.21 -9.21 23.73
N PRO A 228 0.11 -9.50 24.46
CA PRO A 228 -1.20 -9.49 23.82
C PRO A 228 -1.42 -8.10 23.23
N ARG A 229 -1.85 -8.01 21.98
CA ARG A 229 -2.32 -6.74 21.39
C ARG A 229 -3.52 -6.28 22.21
N VAL A 230 -3.27 -5.54 23.28
CA VAL A 230 -4.32 -4.91 24.05
C VAL A 230 -4.82 -3.73 23.23
N PHE A 231 -5.95 -3.94 22.58
CA PHE A 231 -6.63 -2.84 21.89
C PHE A 231 -6.84 -1.72 22.93
N PRO A 232 -6.35 -0.50 22.68
CA PRO A 232 -6.30 0.54 23.70
C PRO A 232 -7.69 1.17 23.92
N TRP A 233 -8.68 0.33 24.28
CA TRP A 233 -10.05 0.77 24.52
C TRP A 233 -10.15 1.79 25.66
N LYS A 234 -9.22 1.71 26.64
CA LYS A 234 -9.13 2.67 27.74
C LYS A 234 -8.76 4.07 27.24
N THR A 235 -7.86 4.18 26.27
CA THR A 235 -7.48 5.47 25.67
C THR A 235 -8.61 6.04 24.81
N LEU A 236 -9.36 5.19 24.10
CA LEU A 236 -10.56 5.59 23.36
C LEU A 236 -11.68 6.03 24.30
N LEU A 237 -11.90 5.34 25.44
CA LEU A 237 -12.86 5.75 26.47
C LEU A 237 -12.48 7.07 27.12
N MET A 238 -11.20 7.27 27.44
CA MET A 238 -10.72 8.53 28.02
C MET A 238 -10.83 9.69 27.02
N SER A 239 -10.53 9.46 25.74
CA SER A 239 -10.68 10.49 24.71
C SER A 239 -12.15 10.85 24.45
N SER A 240 -13.07 9.87 24.44
CA SER A 240 -14.49 10.11 24.29
C SER A 240 -15.08 10.86 25.49
N LEU A 241 -14.63 10.56 26.70
CA LEU A 241 -15.04 11.26 27.92
C LEU A 241 -14.55 12.73 27.93
N ALA A 242 -13.32 12.96 27.45
CA ALA A 242 -12.76 14.30 27.31
C ALA A 242 -13.55 15.14 26.29
N VAL A 243 -13.90 14.56 25.15
CA VAL A 243 -14.74 15.23 24.12
C VAL A 243 -16.13 15.56 24.68
N LEU A 244 -16.76 14.62 25.38
CA LEU A 244 -18.07 14.84 26.01
C LEU A 244 -18.02 15.94 27.08
N SER A 245 -16.96 15.99 27.89
CA SER A 245 -16.80 17.05 28.90
C SER A 245 -16.57 18.41 28.24
N CYS A 246 -15.80 18.51 27.17
CA CYS A 246 -15.63 19.75 26.40
C CYS A 246 -16.94 20.24 25.79
N LEU A 247 -17.75 19.32 25.23
CA LEU A 247 -19.06 19.65 24.67
C LEU A 247 -20.03 20.11 25.74
N ALA A 248 -20.03 19.51 26.94
CA ALA A 248 -20.84 19.91 28.05
C ALA A 248 -20.46 21.32 28.58
N LEU A 249 -19.14 21.59 28.67
CA LEU A 249 -18.65 22.92 29.06
C LEU A 249 -19.00 23.99 28.02
N LEU A 250 -18.87 23.66 26.71
CA LEU A 250 -19.26 24.59 25.66
C LEU A 250 -20.76 24.86 25.67
N SER A 251 -21.59 23.84 25.87
CA SER A 251 -23.05 23.98 26.01
C SER A 251 -23.41 24.83 27.21
N TRP A 252 -22.78 24.60 28.37
CA TRP A 252 -22.97 25.39 29.58
C TRP A 252 -22.55 26.86 29.37
N TYR A 253 -21.42 27.10 28.69
CA TYR A 253 -20.93 28.44 28.36
C TYR A 253 -21.91 29.18 27.43
N LEU A 254 -22.42 28.53 26.40
CA LEU A 254 -23.39 29.09 25.46
C LEU A 254 -24.73 29.41 26.13
N LEU A 255 -25.22 28.54 27.04
CA LEU A 255 -26.44 28.77 27.83
C LEU A 255 -26.29 29.92 28.85
N ARG A 256 -25.08 30.10 29.38
CA ARG A 256 -24.79 31.18 30.33
C ARG A 256 -24.58 32.55 29.66
N SER A 257 -24.16 32.56 28.37
CA SER A 257 -23.99 33.77 27.57
C SER A 257 -25.30 34.33 27.01
N THR A 258 -26.42 33.64 27.21
CA THR A 258 -27.79 34.18 26.95
C THR A 258 -28.36 34.86 28.17
N GLU A 259 -27.65 35.80 28.81
CA GLU A 259 -28.29 36.78 29.70
C GLU A 259 -29.10 37.73 28.82
N PRO A 260 -30.39 38.00 29.15
CA PRO A 260 -31.19 38.91 28.38
C PRO A 260 -30.61 40.32 28.50
N LEU A 261 -30.46 40.99 27.37
CA LEU A 261 -30.14 42.41 27.29
C LEU A 261 -31.05 43.18 28.22
N PRO A 262 -30.55 44.12 29.08
CA PRO A 262 -31.39 44.92 29.91
C PRO A 262 -32.35 45.73 29.05
N GLU A 263 -33.66 45.64 29.37
CA GLU A 263 -34.69 46.48 28.79
C GLU A 263 -34.29 47.94 28.98
N LEU A 264 -33.87 48.61 27.92
CA LEU A 264 -33.77 50.05 27.86
C LEU A 264 -35.19 50.61 28.07
N THR A 265 -35.42 51.02 29.27
CA THR A 265 -36.58 51.70 29.79
C THR A 265 -37.18 52.69 28.82
N LYS A 266 -38.46 52.49 28.51
CA LYS A 266 -39.39 53.48 27.97
C LYS A 266 -39.49 54.67 28.96
N SER A 267 -38.56 55.59 28.91
CA SER A 267 -38.64 56.80 29.74
C SER A 267 -37.92 58.00 29.08
N ALA A 268 -38.08 58.15 27.76
CA ALA A 268 -37.62 59.40 27.09
C ALA A 268 -38.56 59.77 25.93
N LEU A 269 -39.87 59.71 26.16
CA LEU A 269 -40.85 60.13 25.16
C LEU A 269 -41.96 60.90 25.86
N VAL A 270 -41.61 61.84 26.80
CA VAL A 270 -42.46 62.91 27.23
C VAL A 270 -41.59 64.12 27.51
N LEU A 271 -42.00 65.30 26.93
CA LEU A 271 -41.40 66.61 26.91
C LEU A 271 -40.43 66.85 25.71
N GLU A 272 -40.94 67.41 24.62
CA GLU A 272 -41.13 68.83 24.43
C GLU A 272 -42.02 69.10 23.22
N HIS A 273 -43.25 69.30 23.53
CA HIS A 273 -44.14 70.09 22.68
C HIS A 273 -44.02 71.53 23.20
N ARG A 274 -43.19 72.31 22.49
CA ARG A 274 -43.36 73.82 22.66
C ARG A 274 -42.86 74.54 21.40
N THR A 275 -43.86 74.93 20.62
CA THR A 275 -44.03 76.22 19.96
C THR A 275 -42.95 76.71 19.00
N SER A 276 -43.36 76.73 17.73
CA SER A 276 -43.05 77.70 16.70
C SER A 276 -42.93 79.17 17.21
N PRO A 277 -42.53 80.23 16.41
CA PRO A 277 -42.80 80.38 14.99
C PRO A 277 -41.70 81.17 14.19
N LEU A 278 -42.08 81.50 12.95
CA LEU A 278 -41.61 82.58 12.07
C LEU A 278 -40.49 82.20 11.11
N SER A 279 -40.85 81.94 9.86
CA SER A 279 -41.14 82.88 8.77
C SER A 279 -39.93 83.64 8.28
N GLN A 280 -39.78 83.56 6.97
CA GLN A 280 -39.25 84.57 6.05
C GLN A 280 -37.75 84.54 5.70
N PHE A 281 -37.61 84.46 4.51
CA PHE A 281 -36.91 85.11 3.37
C PHE A 281 -36.31 84.04 2.52
N ALA A 282 -36.85 83.69 1.38
CA ALA A 282 -36.98 84.46 0.10
C ALA A 282 -35.60 84.84 -0.46
N GLU A 283 -35.42 84.31 -1.66
CA GLU A 283 -34.66 84.91 -2.78
C GLU A 283 -33.16 85.20 -2.59
N ARG A 284 -32.40 84.40 -3.23
CA ARG A 284 -31.75 84.66 -4.54
C ARG A 284 -31.00 83.44 -5.02
#